data_223e0cf8f35237709145b4accbc28506
#
_entry.id   223e0cf8f35237709145b4accbc28506
#
_cell.length_a   1.000
_cell.length_b   1.000
_cell.length_c   1.000
_cell.angle_alpha   90.00
_cell.angle_beta   90.00
_cell.angle_gamma   90.00
#
_symmetry.space_group_name_H-M   'P 1'
#
loop_
_entity.id
_entity.type
_entity.pdbx_description
1 polymer ?
#
loop_
_entity_poly.entity_id
_entity_poly.type
_entity_poly.pdbx_seq_one_letter_code
_entity_poly.pdbx_strand_id
1 'polypeptide(L)' 'MTHTYETITLETDDRGVATLRLNRPEKHNALNDVMIQELRHSAAELAADDGVRVVVLTGTGKSF' A
#
# COMPACT_ATOMS: atom_id res chain seq x y z
N MET A 1 -11.86 -1.55 -4.20
CA MET A 1 -11.31 -0.56 -5.15
C MET A 1 -9.80 -0.66 -5.16
N THR A 2 -9.18 -0.52 -6.33
CA THR A 2 -7.74 -0.65 -6.49
C THR A 2 -7.15 0.68 -6.92
N HIS A 3 -6.10 1.10 -6.24
CA HIS A 3 -5.34 2.29 -6.60
C HIS A 3 -4.02 1.86 -7.22
N THR A 4 -3.60 2.57 -8.25
CA THR A 4 -2.34 2.26 -8.94
C THR A 4 -1.28 3.28 -8.55
N TYR A 5 -0.18 2.76 -8.01
CA TYR A 5 1.00 3.54 -7.65
C TYR A 5 2.21 2.95 -8.36
N GLU A 6 3.32 3.68 -8.31
CA GLU A 6 4.54 3.25 -8.96
C GLU A 6 5.29 2.19 -8.13
N THR A 7 5.35 2.39 -6.81
CA THR A 7 6.17 1.56 -5.93
C THR A 7 5.35 0.72 -4.94
N ILE A 8 4.05 0.95 -4.87
CA ILE A 8 3.17 0.21 -3.96
C ILE A 8 1.90 -0.17 -4.70
N THR A 9 1.18 -1.12 -4.14
CA THR A 9 -0.18 -1.44 -4.60
C THR A 9 -1.14 -1.33 -3.41
N LEU A 10 -2.36 -0.93 -3.69
CA LEU A 10 -3.39 -0.76 -2.66
C LEU A 10 -4.69 -1.35 -3.17
N GLU A 11 -5.23 -2.30 -2.44
CA GLU A 11 -6.49 -2.94 -2.77
C GLU A 11 -7.38 -2.96 -1.54
N THR A 12 -8.68 -2.75 -1.75
CA THR A 12 -9.67 -2.82 -0.66
C THR A 12 -10.76 -3.79 -1.09
N ASP A 13 -11.11 -4.72 -0.20
CA ASP A 13 -12.17 -5.69 -0.48
C ASP A 13 -13.50 -5.26 0.15
N ASP A 14 -14.53 -6.09 -0.08
CA ASP A 14 -15.90 -5.82 0.39
C ASP A 14 -16.02 -5.79 1.90
N ARG A 15 -15.08 -6.42 2.59
CA ARG A 15 -15.11 -6.49 4.05
C ARG A 15 -14.47 -5.28 4.71
N GLY A 16 -13.91 -4.39 3.92
CA GLY A 16 -13.20 -3.23 4.44
C GLY A 16 -11.75 -3.52 4.80
N VAL A 17 -11.18 -4.59 4.26
CA VAL A 17 -9.76 -4.91 4.44
C VAL A 17 -8.98 -4.29 3.31
N ALA A 18 -8.08 -3.38 3.64
CA ALA A 18 -7.18 -2.75 2.68
C ALA A 18 -5.82 -3.42 2.76
N THR A 19 -5.31 -3.88 1.63
CA THR A 19 -3.98 -4.48 1.55
C THR A 19 -3.05 -3.51 0.85
N LEU A 20 -2.07 -3.03 1.59
CA LEU A 20 -1.04 -2.13 1.10
C LEU A 20 0.25 -2.93 0.94
N ARG A 21 0.69 -3.09 -0.31
CA ARG A 21 1.83 -3.94 -0.63
C ARG A 21 2.97 -3.10 -1.17
N LEU A 22 4.13 -3.23 -0.55
CA LEU A 22 5.35 -2.62 -1.08
C LEU A 22 5.80 -3.44 -2.28
N ASN A 23 6.05 -2.78 -3.40
CA ASN A 23 6.27 -3.47 -4.67
C ASN A 23 7.60 -3.06 -5.30
N ARG A 24 8.68 -3.26 -4.55
CA ARG A 24 10.06 -3.08 -5.05
C ARG A 24 10.91 -4.29 -4.67
N PRO A 25 10.55 -5.48 -5.15
CA PRO A 25 11.26 -6.71 -4.76
C PRO A 25 12.72 -6.72 -5.19
N GLU A 26 13.05 -6.05 -6.29
CA GLU A 26 14.43 -5.95 -6.79
C GLU A 26 15.33 -5.11 -5.88
N LYS A 27 14.73 -4.34 -4.98
CA LYS A 27 15.44 -3.52 -3.99
C LYS A 27 15.06 -3.93 -2.56
N HIS A 28 14.56 -5.15 -2.39
CA HIS A 28 14.09 -5.65 -1.09
C HIS A 28 13.05 -4.72 -0.48
N ASN A 29 12.24 -4.07 -1.32
CA ASN A 29 11.23 -3.10 -0.91
C ASN A 29 11.83 -1.90 -0.15
N ALA A 30 13.06 -1.51 -0.51
CA ALA A 30 13.72 -0.37 0.12
C ALA A 30 12.94 0.92 -0.13
N LEU A 31 12.84 1.76 0.87
CA LEU A 31 12.14 3.03 0.78
C LEU A 31 12.96 4.03 -0.04
N ASN A 32 12.26 4.78 -0.87
CA ASN A 32 12.84 5.93 -1.56
C ASN A 32 11.82 7.06 -1.50
N ASP A 33 12.16 8.23 -2.08
CA ASP A 33 11.30 9.40 -2.01
C ASP A 33 9.93 9.15 -2.62
N VAL A 34 9.87 8.45 -3.75
CA VAL A 34 8.61 8.15 -4.42
C VAL A 34 7.74 7.26 -3.55
N MET A 35 8.33 6.19 -2.98
CA MET A 35 7.59 5.29 -2.11
C MET A 35 7.07 6.00 -0.87
N ILE A 36 7.88 6.86 -0.27
CA ILE A 36 7.46 7.61 0.91
C ILE A 36 6.27 8.51 0.59
N GLN A 37 6.31 9.20 -0.54
CA GLN A 37 5.19 10.05 -0.96
C GLN A 37 3.94 9.22 -1.24
N GLU A 38 4.11 8.08 -1.88
CA GLU A 38 2.98 7.19 -2.17
C GLU A 38 2.38 6.61 -0.90
N LEU A 39 3.22 6.24 0.07
CA LEU A 39 2.75 5.77 1.36
C LEU A 39 1.95 6.85 2.10
N ARG A 40 2.43 8.09 2.07
CA ARG A 40 1.71 9.20 2.68
C ARG A 40 0.36 9.43 2.02
N HIS A 41 0.34 9.40 0.69
CA HIS A 41 -0.89 9.59 -0.06
C HIS A 41 -1.89 8.48 0.23
N SER A 42 -1.43 7.23 0.20
CA SER A 42 -2.30 6.09 0.47
C SER A 42 -2.83 6.12 1.91
N ALA A 43 -2.00 6.50 2.87
CA ALA A 43 -2.45 6.62 4.26
C ALA A 43 -3.56 7.66 4.41
N ALA A 44 -3.44 8.79 3.72
CA ALA A 44 -4.47 9.82 3.74
C ALA A 44 -5.77 9.33 3.11
N GLU A 45 -5.67 8.61 2.00
CA GLU A 45 -6.83 8.01 1.34
C GLU A 45 -7.53 7.00 2.25
N LEU A 46 -6.77 6.14 2.90
CA LEU A 46 -7.32 5.13 3.79
C LEU A 46 -7.96 5.76 5.02
N ALA A 47 -7.35 6.82 5.56
CA ALA A 47 -7.90 7.51 6.73
C ALA A 47 -9.22 8.21 6.41
N ALA A 48 -9.42 8.62 5.16
CA ALA A 48 -10.64 9.28 4.72
C ALA A 48 -11.73 8.30 4.28
N ASP A 49 -11.42 7.02 4.17
CA ASP A 49 -12.35 6.01 3.67
C ASP A 49 -13.05 5.30 4.82
N ASP A 50 -14.31 5.63 5.04
CA ASP A 50 -15.12 5.05 6.11
C ASP A 50 -15.36 3.55 5.93
N GLY A 51 -15.18 3.04 4.71
CA GLY A 51 -15.35 1.63 4.43
C GLY A 51 -14.16 0.78 4.84
N VAL A 52 -13.01 1.40 5.13
CA VAL A 52 -11.81 0.67 5.52
C VAL A 52 -11.80 0.41 7.01
N ARG A 53 -11.69 -0.84 7.39
CA ARG A 53 -11.69 -1.27 8.80
C ARG A 53 -10.34 -1.76 9.26
N VAL A 54 -9.59 -2.36 8.36
CA VAL A 54 -8.29 -2.98 8.66
C VAL A 54 -7.34 -2.70 7.51
N VAL A 55 -6.09 -2.39 7.82
CA VAL A 55 -5.04 -2.24 6.83
C VAL A 55 -3.99 -3.31 7.05
N VAL A 56 -3.72 -4.08 6.02
CA VAL A 56 -2.67 -5.10 6.02
C VAL A 56 -1.48 -4.55 5.24
N LEU A 57 -0.32 -4.51 5.87
CA LEU A 57 0.91 -4.06 5.23
C LEU A 57 1.77 -5.28 4.92
N THR A 58 2.16 -5.42 3.66
CA THR A 58 2.97 -6.55 3.21
C THR A 58 3.97 -6.10 2.14
N GLY A 59 4.86 -6.99 1.73
CA GLY A 59 5.81 -6.72 0.66
C GLY A 59 5.79 -7.82 -0.37
N THR A 60 6.21 -7.50 -1.59
CA THR A 60 6.38 -8.49 -2.65
C THR A 60 7.80 -9.06 -2.59
N GLY A 61 7.99 -10.25 -3.17
CA GLY A 61 9.30 -10.88 -3.21
C GLY A 61 9.65 -11.55 -1.89
N LYS A 62 10.96 -11.76 -1.69
CA LYS A 62 11.48 -12.50 -0.53
C LYS A 62 11.71 -11.62 0.69
N SER A 63 11.79 -10.32 0.50
CA SER A 63 12.10 -9.37 1.57
C SER A 63 11.00 -8.34 1.69
N PHE A 64 10.82 -7.93 2.91
CA PHE A 64 9.84 -6.89 3.24
C PHE A 64 10.57 -5.68 3.79
#